data_a56e8c87d236c8352cb75ce9cb165ecf
#
_entry.id   a56e8c87d236c8352cb75ce9cb165ecf
#
_cell.length_a   1.000
_cell.length_b   1.000
_cell.length_c   1.000
_cell.angle_alpha   90.00
_cell.angle_beta   90.00
_cell.angle_gamma   90.00
#
_symmetry.space_group_name_H-M   'P 1'
#
loop_
_entity.id
_entity.type
_entity.pdbx_description
1 polymer ?
#
loop_
_entity_poly.entity_id
_entity_poly.type
_entity_poly.pdbx_seq_one_letter_code
_entity_poly.pdbx_strand_id
1 'polypeptide(L)'
;NLISKNAVSLTGPADVPREILELVGDARFVLIGEASHGTHEFYKFRAAITKRLIDEKNFSAVAVEADFPDAYRVNRYVRGSGGDESADDALRGFQRYPLWMWRNADVVDFVDWLRENNEDREASRRVGFYGIDLYSLHSSVAAVLEYLDKTDPQAAGRARYRYSCFEGFGEDPQHYGYAASFDLKKSCEDGAIRQLIDIKQRAADYMNRDGFVARDEYFFAEQNARLVKNAEEYYREMFRGRVSSWNLRDAHMAETVAALGAHLETQQMPPKVVVWAHNSHIGDARATDMAEQGEWNVGQLVRERFRDSTVNIGFTTYSGTVTATSDWDEPAQLKRVRPALDGSIEDILHRTTLPRFFLDLRKDDVAAALARPRLERAIGVIYRPDTERQSHYFRATLPSQFDGIVHFDESSAVEPLDRVASWVHDDAPETFPSGV
;
A
#
# COMPACT_ATOMS: atom_id res chain seq x y z
N ASN A 1 -13.09 7.47 31.45
CA ASN A 1 -13.43 7.03 30.11
C ASN A 1 -12.91 5.60 29.91
N LEU A 2 -13.75 4.70 29.35
CA LEU A 2 -13.40 3.28 29.17
C LEU A 2 -12.25 3.13 28.16
N ILE A 3 -12.24 3.93 27.10
CA ILE A 3 -11.17 3.93 26.09
C ILE A 3 -9.83 4.30 26.73
N SER A 4 -9.77 5.39 27.50
CA SER A 4 -8.53 5.81 28.20
C SER A 4 -8.00 4.73 29.17
N LYS A 5 -8.89 3.95 29.78
CA LYS A 5 -8.51 2.87 30.70
C LYS A 5 -7.86 1.67 29.98
N ASN A 6 -8.29 1.40 28.75
CA ASN A 6 -7.80 0.27 27.93
C ASN A 6 -6.68 0.67 26.96
N ALA A 7 -6.49 1.97 26.73
CA ALA A 7 -5.45 2.49 25.85
C ALA A 7 -4.05 2.28 26.45
N VAL A 8 -3.13 1.82 25.63
CA VAL A 8 -1.70 1.71 25.94
C VAL A 8 -1.00 2.96 25.41
N SER A 9 -0.58 3.84 26.33
CA SER A 9 0.10 5.10 25.97
C SER A 9 1.44 4.83 25.31
N LEU A 10 1.75 5.58 24.25
CA LEU A 10 3.02 5.51 23.53
C LEU A 10 3.91 6.71 23.92
N THR A 11 5.21 6.47 24.10
CA THR A 11 6.17 7.50 24.43
C THR A 11 6.69 8.26 23.21
N GLY A 12 6.62 7.64 22.01
CA GLY A 12 7.05 8.22 20.77
C GLY A 12 6.53 7.46 19.52
N PRO A 13 6.77 8.00 18.31
CA PRO A 13 6.29 7.38 17.07
C PRO A 13 7.11 6.15 16.65
N ALA A 14 8.05 5.68 17.45
CA ALA A 14 8.79 4.44 17.25
C ALA A 14 8.68 3.48 18.44
N ASP A 15 7.91 3.85 19.46
CA ASP A 15 7.72 3.04 20.68
C ASP A 15 6.57 2.05 20.49
N VAL A 16 6.88 0.88 19.96
CA VAL A 16 5.90 -0.19 19.71
C VAL A 16 5.66 -0.98 20.99
N PRO A 17 4.46 -0.91 21.58
CA PRO A 17 4.15 -1.65 22.79
C PRO A 17 4.04 -3.15 22.53
N ARG A 18 4.28 -3.95 23.57
CA ARG A 18 4.23 -5.42 23.49
C ARG A 18 2.83 -5.92 23.09
N GLU A 19 1.80 -5.20 23.49
CA GLU A 19 0.41 -5.53 23.21
C GLU A 19 0.11 -5.63 21.70
N ILE A 20 0.82 -4.87 20.85
CA ILE A 20 0.71 -5.03 19.39
C ILE A 20 1.24 -6.40 18.95
N LEU A 21 2.37 -6.87 19.48
CA LEU A 21 2.89 -8.19 19.16
C LEU A 21 2.03 -9.32 19.73
N GLU A 22 1.40 -9.10 20.87
CA GLU A 22 0.43 -10.02 21.46
C GLU A 22 -0.85 -10.09 20.60
N LEU A 23 -1.35 -8.94 20.10
CA LEU A 23 -2.46 -8.89 19.15
C LEU A 23 -2.16 -9.65 17.86
N VAL A 24 -0.95 -9.48 17.33
CA VAL A 24 -0.51 -10.19 16.11
C VAL A 24 -0.43 -11.70 16.34
N GLY A 25 0.03 -12.16 17.51
CA GLY A 25 0.13 -13.59 17.82
C GLY A 25 0.91 -14.37 16.76
N ASP A 26 0.27 -15.38 16.18
CA ASP A 26 0.82 -16.24 15.12
C ASP A 26 0.29 -15.91 13.71
N ALA A 27 -0.29 -14.73 13.53
CA ALA A 27 -0.82 -14.30 12.24
C ALA A 27 0.26 -14.36 11.14
N ARG A 28 -0.18 -14.70 9.94
CA ARG A 28 0.66 -14.77 8.73
C ARG A 28 0.62 -13.47 7.93
N PHE A 29 -0.48 -12.75 7.99
CA PHE A 29 -0.71 -11.50 7.29
C PHE A 29 -1.05 -10.41 8.29
N VAL A 30 -0.22 -9.39 8.37
CA VAL A 30 -0.45 -8.21 9.22
C VAL A 30 -0.58 -7.00 8.30
N LEU A 31 -1.80 -6.47 8.22
CA LEU A 31 -2.12 -5.31 7.40
C LEU A 31 -2.05 -4.08 8.30
N ILE A 32 -1.17 -3.14 7.97
CA ILE A 32 -0.92 -1.93 8.74
C ILE A 32 -1.30 -0.73 7.89
N GLY A 33 -2.25 0.04 8.40
CA GLY A 33 -2.87 1.15 7.71
C GLY A 33 -2.13 2.47 7.79
N GLU A 34 -2.81 3.48 7.29
CA GLU A 34 -2.57 4.90 7.47
C GLU A 34 -3.87 5.64 7.15
N ALA A 35 -4.24 6.64 7.96
CA ALA A 35 -5.42 7.47 7.71
C ALA A 35 -5.14 8.59 6.69
N SER A 36 -3.88 8.78 6.33
CA SER A 36 -3.43 9.68 5.26
C SER A 36 -2.10 9.21 4.69
N HIS A 37 -1.89 9.36 3.39
CA HIS A 37 -0.65 8.95 2.73
C HIS A 37 0.58 9.80 3.11
N GLY A 38 0.41 11.00 3.63
CA GLY A 38 1.48 11.96 3.86
C GLY A 38 1.79 12.30 5.32
N THR A 39 1.57 11.38 6.27
CA THR A 39 1.80 11.59 7.69
C THR A 39 3.04 10.87 8.20
N HIS A 40 4.00 11.64 8.74
CA HIS A 40 5.26 11.14 9.28
C HIS A 40 5.09 10.06 10.36
N GLU A 41 4.23 10.31 11.36
CA GLU A 41 4.01 9.38 12.47
C GLU A 41 3.52 8.02 12.00
N PHE A 42 2.71 7.98 10.93
CA PHE A 42 2.20 6.72 10.37
C PHE A 42 3.32 5.91 9.70
N TYR A 43 4.15 6.54 8.88
CA TYR A 43 5.31 5.87 8.28
C TYR A 43 6.29 5.38 9.34
N LYS A 44 6.63 6.24 10.30
CA LYS A 44 7.59 5.93 11.37
C LYS A 44 7.13 4.77 12.25
N PHE A 45 5.87 4.80 12.69
CA PHE A 45 5.33 3.76 13.57
C PHE A 45 5.07 2.45 12.83
N ARG A 46 4.57 2.53 11.58
CA ARG A 46 4.41 1.38 10.69
C ARG A 46 5.75 0.67 10.44
N ALA A 47 6.80 1.44 10.17
CA ALA A 47 8.16 0.92 10.06
C ALA A 47 8.62 0.26 11.37
N ALA A 48 8.38 0.89 12.52
CA ALA A 48 8.77 0.34 13.83
C ALA A 48 8.04 -0.99 14.15
N ILE A 49 6.74 -1.09 13.89
CA ILE A 49 6.00 -2.37 14.02
C ILE A 49 6.63 -3.42 13.09
N THR A 50 6.88 -3.08 11.82
CA THR A 50 7.41 -4.00 10.82
C THR A 50 8.79 -4.53 11.21
N LYS A 51 9.68 -3.68 11.73
CA LYS A 51 11.00 -4.08 12.25
C LYS A 51 10.86 -5.15 13.33
N ARG A 52 9.99 -4.92 14.32
CA ARG A 52 9.73 -5.91 15.37
C ARG A 52 9.10 -7.20 14.86
N LEU A 53 8.20 -7.13 13.88
CA LEU A 53 7.61 -8.33 13.26
C LEU A 53 8.66 -9.15 12.51
N ILE A 54 9.60 -8.51 11.83
CA ILE A 54 10.71 -9.17 11.15
C ILE A 54 11.65 -9.86 12.17
N ASP A 55 12.06 -9.13 13.22
CA ASP A 55 13.05 -9.61 14.17
C ASP A 55 12.48 -10.63 15.17
N GLU A 56 11.26 -10.42 15.67
CA GLU A 56 10.68 -11.20 16.76
C GLU A 56 9.67 -12.26 16.30
N LYS A 57 9.05 -12.07 15.11
CA LYS A 57 7.97 -12.94 14.61
C LYS A 57 8.32 -13.63 13.28
N ASN A 58 9.54 -13.42 12.75
CA ASN A 58 10.02 -14.01 11.50
C ASN A 58 9.16 -13.66 10.27
N PHE A 59 8.72 -12.41 10.15
CA PHE A 59 8.12 -11.94 8.92
C PHE A 59 9.17 -11.87 7.81
N SER A 60 8.80 -12.31 6.59
CA SER A 60 9.74 -12.55 5.49
C SER A 60 9.57 -11.59 4.33
N ALA A 61 8.50 -10.81 4.30
CA ALA A 61 8.24 -9.84 3.25
C ALA A 61 7.43 -8.65 3.75
N VAL A 62 7.71 -7.49 3.14
CA VAL A 62 6.92 -6.26 3.25
C VAL A 62 6.28 -6.01 1.89
N ALA A 63 4.97 -5.95 1.84
CA ALA A 63 4.16 -5.68 0.66
C ALA A 63 3.54 -4.29 0.79
N VAL A 64 3.72 -3.43 -0.21
CA VAL A 64 3.35 -2.02 -0.11
C VAL A 64 2.41 -1.61 -1.24
N GLU A 65 1.50 -0.65 -0.98
CA GLU A 65 0.59 -0.04 -1.96
C GLU A 65 1.38 0.82 -2.97
N ALA A 66 2.18 0.14 -3.78
CA ALA A 66 3.09 0.76 -4.75
C ALA A 66 3.18 -0.08 -6.02
N ASP A 67 3.66 0.52 -7.09
CA ASP A 67 3.90 -0.14 -8.37
C ASP A 67 4.89 -1.30 -8.21
N PHE A 68 4.51 -2.46 -8.73
CA PHE A 68 5.26 -3.70 -8.52
C PHE A 68 6.69 -3.67 -9.07
N PRO A 69 6.97 -3.16 -10.30
CA PRO A 69 8.33 -3.10 -10.83
C PRO A 69 9.26 -2.18 -10.03
N ASP A 70 8.74 -1.03 -9.58
CA ASP A 70 9.51 -0.03 -8.85
C ASP A 70 9.87 -0.54 -7.45
N ALA A 71 8.91 -1.15 -6.76
CA ALA A 71 9.15 -1.80 -5.48
C ALA A 71 10.12 -2.99 -5.62
N TYR A 72 10.14 -3.70 -6.76
CA TYR A 72 11.08 -4.78 -6.99
C TYR A 72 12.53 -4.29 -7.17
N ARG A 73 12.75 -3.07 -7.68
CA ARG A 73 14.06 -2.43 -7.64
C ARG A 73 14.55 -2.26 -6.19
N VAL A 74 13.68 -1.77 -5.30
CA VAL A 74 13.95 -1.70 -3.85
C VAL A 74 14.20 -3.10 -3.26
N ASN A 75 13.41 -4.10 -3.66
CA ASN A 75 13.62 -5.50 -3.25
C ASN A 75 15.04 -6.01 -3.58
N ARG A 76 15.54 -5.73 -4.79
CA ARG A 76 16.91 -6.09 -5.18
C ARG A 76 17.94 -5.36 -4.31
N TYR A 77 17.76 -4.09 -4.04
CA TYR A 77 18.64 -3.30 -3.17
C TYR A 77 18.69 -3.88 -1.76
N VAL A 78 17.56 -4.05 -1.09
CA VAL A 78 17.52 -4.54 0.30
C VAL A 78 18.04 -5.98 0.42
N ARG A 79 17.93 -6.78 -0.64
CA ARG A 79 18.45 -8.17 -0.68
C ARG A 79 19.89 -8.28 -1.21
N GLY A 80 20.54 -7.17 -1.54
CA GLY A 80 21.92 -7.14 -1.99
C GLY A 80 22.17 -7.74 -3.37
N SER A 81 21.18 -7.74 -4.25
CA SER A 81 21.26 -8.27 -5.62
C SER A 81 21.10 -7.19 -6.70
N GLY A 82 20.86 -5.93 -6.30
CA GLY A 82 20.75 -4.77 -7.19
C GLY A 82 22.09 -4.06 -7.41
N GLY A 83 22.08 -3.09 -8.34
CA GLY A 83 23.21 -2.19 -8.63
C GLY A 83 23.10 -0.84 -7.94
N ASP A 84 22.04 -0.58 -7.16
CA ASP A 84 21.84 0.69 -6.46
C ASP A 84 22.78 0.79 -5.24
N GLU A 85 23.35 1.98 -5.03
CA GLU A 85 24.35 2.23 -3.97
C GLU A 85 23.72 2.72 -2.67
N SER A 86 22.49 3.25 -2.73
CA SER A 86 21.75 3.81 -1.59
C SER A 86 20.27 3.53 -1.67
N ALA A 87 19.56 3.71 -0.55
CA ALA A 87 18.10 3.64 -0.53
C ALA A 87 17.47 4.73 -1.42
N ASP A 88 18.03 5.94 -1.46
CA ASP A 88 17.56 7.00 -2.36
C ASP A 88 17.66 6.56 -3.82
N ASP A 89 18.78 5.94 -4.25
CA ASP A 89 18.93 5.44 -5.60
C ASP A 89 17.89 4.35 -5.92
N ALA A 90 17.68 3.41 -5.01
CA ALA A 90 16.71 2.34 -5.18
C ALA A 90 15.27 2.89 -5.31
N LEU A 91 14.93 3.95 -4.56
CA LEU A 91 13.62 4.59 -4.57
C LEU A 91 13.39 5.49 -5.81
N ARG A 92 14.42 5.80 -6.61
CA ARG A 92 14.26 6.57 -7.86
C ARG A 92 13.42 5.88 -8.94
N GLY A 93 13.11 4.60 -8.77
CA GLY A 93 12.13 3.90 -9.60
C GLY A 93 10.74 4.51 -9.52
N PHE A 94 10.35 4.98 -8.35
CA PHE A 94 9.05 5.60 -8.12
C PHE A 94 8.97 6.98 -8.78
N GLN A 95 8.51 7.03 -10.02
CA GLN A 95 8.41 8.26 -10.83
C GLN A 95 6.96 8.69 -11.08
N ARG A 96 5.99 7.78 -10.86
CA ARG A 96 4.58 8.09 -11.02
C ARG A 96 4.06 8.91 -9.83
N TYR A 97 3.17 9.86 -10.11
CA TYR A 97 2.44 10.60 -9.07
C TYR A 97 1.63 9.65 -8.14
N PRO A 98 1.68 9.86 -6.83
CA PRO A 98 2.46 10.85 -6.10
C PRO A 98 3.83 10.31 -5.67
N LEU A 99 4.91 10.94 -6.12
CA LEU A 99 6.29 10.51 -5.83
C LEU A 99 6.58 10.45 -4.32
N TRP A 100 6.16 11.46 -3.58
CA TRP A 100 6.43 11.65 -2.15
C TRP A 100 5.87 10.52 -1.26
N MET A 101 4.92 9.76 -1.74
CA MET A 101 4.33 8.63 -0.99
C MET A 101 5.39 7.55 -0.68
N TRP A 102 6.33 7.31 -1.61
CA TRP A 102 7.42 6.35 -1.41
C TRP A 102 8.80 7.02 -1.39
N ARG A 103 8.95 8.18 -2.03
CA ARG A 103 10.18 8.98 -2.02
C ARG A 103 10.12 10.01 -0.90
N ASN A 104 10.32 9.55 0.34
CA ASN A 104 10.33 10.37 1.54
C ASN A 104 11.34 9.87 2.56
N ALA A 105 11.70 10.72 3.54
CA ALA A 105 12.74 10.44 4.51
C ALA A 105 12.45 9.17 5.37
N ASP A 106 11.20 8.96 5.76
CA ASP A 106 10.83 7.79 6.60
C ASP A 106 10.98 6.47 5.84
N VAL A 107 10.68 6.45 4.54
CA VAL A 107 10.85 5.27 3.69
C VAL A 107 12.33 5.00 3.44
N VAL A 108 13.16 6.03 3.24
CA VAL A 108 14.63 5.89 3.15
C VAL A 108 15.17 5.22 4.41
N ASP A 109 14.83 5.76 5.60
CA ASP A 109 15.24 5.20 6.89
C ASP A 109 14.85 3.71 7.05
N PHE A 110 13.66 3.34 6.57
CA PHE A 110 13.20 1.97 6.64
C PHE A 110 13.92 1.06 5.65
N VAL A 111 14.14 1.51 4.42
CA VAL A 111 14.80 0.74 3.36
C VAL A 111 16.28 0.52 3.69
N ASP A 112 16.98 1.53 4.22
CA ASP A 112 18.35 1.39 4.70
C ASP A 112 18.45 0.40 5.86
N TRP A 113 17.57 0.53 6.87
CA TRP A 113 17.51 -0.44 7.95
C TRP A 113 17.26 -1.88 7.45
N LEU A 114 16.35 -2.05 6.49
CA LEU A 114 16.03 -3.37 5.95
C LEU A 114 17.23 -3.98 5.19
N ARG A 115 17.99 -3.14 4.49
CA ARG A 115 19.25 -3.53 3.84
C ARG A 115 20.25 -4.01 4.87
N GLU A 116 20.52 -3.22 5.92
CA GLU A 116 21.44 -3.57 7.00
C GLU A 116 21.01 -4.86 7.72
N ASN A 117 19.73 -4.98 8.07
CA ASN A 117 19.18 -6.18 8.70
C ASN A 117 19.34 -7.45 7.84
N ASN A 118 19.31 -7.30 6.51
CA ASN A 118 19.52 -8.40 5.57
C ASN A 118 20.99 -8.79 5.38
N GLU A 119 21.96 -7.94 5.68
CA GLU A 119 23.40 -8.24 5.53
C GLU A 119 23.81 -9.41 6.41
N ASP A 120 23.27 -9.47 7.62
CA ASP A 120 23.54 -10.56 8.59
C ASP A 120 22.76 -11.86 8.28
N ARG A 121 21.91 -11.88 7.23
CA ARG A 121 21.10 -13.03 6.85
C ARG A 121 21.67 -13.76 5.65
N GLU A 122 21.54 -15.09 5.66
CA GLU A 122 21.78 -15.88 4.45
C GLU A 122 20.90 -15.38 3.30
N ALA A 123 21.40 -15.37 2.07
CA ALA A 123 20.69 -14.84 0.90
C ALA A 123 19.27 -15.41 0.74
N SER A 124 19.07 -16.70 1.06
CA SER A 124 17.78 -17.40 1.05
C SER A 124 16.83 -16.99 2.18
N ARG A 125 17.29 -16.23 3.18
CA ARG A 125 16.53 -15.79 4.35
C ARG A 125 16.33 -14.28 4.40
N ARG A 126 16.80 -13.55 3.39
CA ARG A 126 16.66 -12.09 3.32
C ARG A 126 15.22 -11.70 3.12
N VAL A 127 14.76 -10.74 3.92
CA VAL A 127 13.41 -10.19 3.86
C VAL A 127 13.25 -9.36 2.58
N GLY A 128 12.15 -9.56 1.86
CA GLY A 128 11.88 -8.86 0.61
C GLY A 128 10.97 -7.65 0.77
N PHE A 129 10.97 -6.78 -0.26
CA PHE A 129 10.13 -5.60 -0.38
C PHE A 129 9.39 -5.63 -1.72
N TYR A 130 8.06 -5.64 -1.72
CA TYR A 130 7.26 -5.89 -2.92
C TYR A 130 6.13 -4.87 -3.05
N GLY A 131 5.86 -4.40 -4.27
CA GLY A 131 4.65 -3.64 -4.58
C GLY A 131 3.44 -4.56 -4.74
N ILE A 132 2.25 -4.03 -4.54
CA ILE A 132 1.01 -4.78 -4.77
C ILE A 132 0.02 -4.06 -5.69
N ASP A 133 0.28 -2.82 -6.08
CA ASP A 133 -0.62 -2.01 -6.91
C ASP A 133 -0.52 -2.34 -8.40
N LEU A 134 -1.49 -1.89 -9.19
CA LEU A 134 -1.67 -2.32 -10.58
C LEU A 134 -1.46 -1.23 -11.64
N TYR A 135 -1.05 -0.02 -11.27
CA TYR A 135 -1.00 1.11 -12.22
C TYR A 135 0.14 1.06 -13.25
N SER A 136 1.14 0.23 -13.05
CA SER A 136 2.38 0.18 -13.83
C SER A 136 2.28 -0.64 -15.12
N LEU A 137 1.23 -0.44 -15.95
CA LEU A 137 1.01 -1.22 -17.17
C LEU A 137 2.25 -1.29 -18.07
N HIS A 138 2.81 -0.14 -18.47
CA HIS A 138 3.92 -0.08 -19.43
C HIS A 138 5.24 -0.59 -18.83
N SER A 139 5.56 -0.22 -17.60
CA SER A 139 6.77 -0.73 -16.93
C SER A 139 6.68 -2.23 -16.63
N SER A 140 5.49 -2.75 -16.38
CA SER A 140 5.28 -4.21 -16.25
C SER A 140 5.43 -4.95 -17.58
N VAL A 141 4.96 -4.39 -18.69
CA VAL A 141 5.23 -4.93 -20.04
C VAL A 141 6.74 -4.98 -20.29
N ALA A 142 7.46 -3.89 -20.01
CA ALA A 142 8.92 -3.83 -20.17
C ALA A 142 9.63 -4.87 -19.28
N ALA A 143 9.21 -5.03 -18.03
CA ALA A 143 9.76 -6.02 -17.10
C ALA A 143 9.60 -7.47 -17.59
N VAL A 144 8.42 -7.82 -18.14
CA VAL A 144 8.19 -9.14 -18.74
C VAL A 144 9.10 -9.37 -19.95
N LEU A 145 9.23 -8.37 -20.83
CA LEU A 145 10.07 -8.48 -22.01
C LEU A 145 11.56 -8.61 -21.65
N GLU A 146 12.04 -7.82 -20.70
CA GLU A 146 13.43 -7.88 -20.22
C GLU A 146 13.76 -9.26 -19.63
N TYR A 147 12.86 -9.81 -18.81
CA TYR A 147 13.02 -11.15 -18.26
C TYR A 147 13.10 -12.22 -19.37
N LEU A 148 12.17 -12.17 -20.32
CA LEU A 148 12.13 -13.16 -21.41
C LEU A 148 13.30 -13.02 -22.38
N ASP A 149 13.79 -11.81 -22.66
CA ASP A 149 14.99 -11.60 -23.48
C ASP A 149 16.23 -12.34 -22.92
N LYS A 150 16.36 -12.36 -21.59
CA LYS A 150 17.45 -13.03 -20.87
C LYS A 150 17.25 -14.54 -20.80
N THR A 151 16.00 -15.01 -20.69
CA THR A 151 15.70 -16.40 -20.35
C THR A 151 15.19 -17.22 -21.53
N ASP A 152 14.42 -16.66 -22.43
CA ASP A 152 13.79 -17.32 -23.58
C ASP A 152 13.49 -16.31 -24.70
N PRO A 153 14.48 -16.00 -25.56
CA PRO A 153 14.31 -15.02 -26.64
C PRO A 153 13.16 -15.31 -27.62
N GLN A 154 12.80 -16.60 -27.79
CA GLN A 154 11.66 -16.96 -28.64
C GLN A 154 10.32 -16.59 -27.98
N ALA A 155 10.21 -16.80 -26.66
CA ALA A 155 9.07 -16.35 -25.88
C ALA A 155 9.00 -14.81 -25.85
N ALA A 156 10.14 -14.12 -25.77
CA ALA A 156 10.20 -12.66 -25.85
C ALA A 156 9.61 -12.13 -27.17
N GLY A 157 9.92 -12.76 -28.31
CA GLY A 157 9.33 -12.41 -29.60
C GLY A 157 7.80 -12.56 -29.63
N ARG A 158 7.27 -13.63 -29.04
CA ARG A 158 5.82 -13.82 -28.91
C ARG A 158 5.18 -12.79 -27.96
N ALA A 159 5.84 -12.46 -26.85
CA ALA A 159 5.38 -11.47 -25.90
C ALA A 159 5.30 -10.08 -26.53
N ARG A 160 6.31 -9.64 -27.28
CA ARG A 160 6.29 -8.37 -28.04
C ARG A 160 5.10 -8.31 -28.99
N TYR A 161 4.86 -9.37 -29.75
CA TYR A 161 3.72 -9.42 -30.64
C TYR A 161 2.38 -9.30 -29.90
N ARG A 162 2.24 -9.94 -28.73
CA ARG A 162 1.02 -9.88 -27.92
C ARG A 162 0.80 -8.51 -27.27
N TYR A 163 1.87 -7.86 -26.84
CA TYR A 163 1.82 -6.56 -26.18
C TYR A 163 1.86 -5.37 -27.14
N SER A 164 2.15 -5.58 -28.44
CA SER A 164 2.20 -4.50 -29.43
C SER A 164 0.88 -3.74 -29.61
N CYS A 165 -0.24 -4.34 -29.17
CA CYS A 165 -1.53 -3.65 -29.16
C CYS A 165 -1.54 -2.40 -28.25
N PHE A 166 -0.70 -2.36 -27.19
CA PHE A 166 -0.60 -1.20 -26.29
C PHE A 166 0.21 -0.05 -26.92
N GLU A 167 1.12 -0.29 -27.83
CA GLU A 167 2.01 0.71 -28.45
C GLU A 167 1.25 1.84 -29.17
N GLY A 168 0.04 1.58 -29.63
CA GLY A 168 -0.78 2.55 -30.36
C GLY A 168 -1.49 3.59 -29.49
N PHE A 169 -1.31 3.58 -28.15
CA PHE A 169 -2.03 4.43 -27.22
C PHE A 169 -1.16 5.44 -26.47
N GLY A 170 0.16 5.46 -26.72
CA GLY A 170 1.12 6.31 -26.00
C GLY A 170 1.47 5.76 -24.63
N GLU A 171 2.10 6.60 -23.80
CA GLU A 171 2.57 6.23 -22.46
C GLU A 171 1.49 6.31 -21.36
N ASP A 172 0.39 7.05 -21.61
CA ASP A 172 -0.71 7.17 -20.67
C ASP A 172 -1.74 6.03 -20.84
N PRO A 173 -1.83 5.09 -19.89
CA PRO A 173 -2.77 3.97 -19.96
C PRO A 173 -4.26 4.39 -20.00
N GLN A 174 -4.59 5.61 -19.57
CA GLN A 174 -5.95 6.12 -19.61
C GLN A 174 -6.44 6.31 -21.06
N HIS A 175 -5.55 6.67 -22.00
CA HIS A 175 -5.87 6.74 -23.43
C HIS A 175 -6.29 5.38 -23.98
N TYR A 176 -5.60 4.31 -23.57
CA TYR A 176 -6.00 2.94 -23.87
C TYR A 176 -7.40 2.65 -23.30
N GLY A 177 -7.58 2.89 -22.01
CA GLY A 177 -8.83 2.63 -21.30
C GLY A 177 -10.02 3.33 -21.96
N TYR A 178 -9.88 4.61 -22.30
CA TYR A 178 -10.91 5.36 -23.02
C TYR A 178 -11.27 4.71 -24.36
N ALA A 179 -10.28 4.46 -25.20
CA ALA A 179 -10.51 3.90 -26.53
C ALA A 179 -11.13 2.49 -26.48
N ALA A 180 -10.70 1.65 -25.56
CA ALA A 180 -11.22 0.29 -25.38
C ALA A 180 -12.64 0.29 -24.76
N SER A 181 -12.94 1.19 -23.81
CA SER A 181 -14.26 1.28 -23.18
C SER A 181 -15.38 1.68 -24.12
N PHE A 182 -15.08 2.46 -25.16
CA PHE A 182 -16.05 2.94 -26.14
C PHE A 182 -15.95 2.20 -27.48
N ASP A 183 -15.31 1.02 -27.52
CA ASP A 183 -15.14 0.21 -28.75
C ASP A 183 -14.49 0.96 -29.92
N LEU A 184 -13.72 2.00 -29.64
CA LEU A 184 -13.01 2.77 -30.67
C LEU A 184 -11.84 2.00 -31.28
N LYS A 185 -11.28 1.08 -30.50
CA LYS A 185 -10.26 0.11 -30.92
C LYS A 185 -10.46 -1.21 -30.19
N LYS A 186 -9.95 -2.30 -30.79
CA LYS A 186 -9.98 -3.65 -30.18
C LYS A 186 -9.18 -3.65 -28.87
N SER A 187 -9.70 -4.29 -27.81
CA SER A 187 -9.00 -4.45 -26.52
C SER A 187 -7.75 -5.33 -26.65
N CYS A 188 -6.78 -5.12 -25.76
CA CYS A 188 -5.57 -5.93 -25.65
C CYS A 188 -5.72 -7.16 -24.75
N GLU A 189 -6.92 -7.42 -24.25
CA GLU A 189 -7.25 -8.48 -23.30
C GLU A 189 -6.72 -9.86 -23.71
N ASP A 190 -7.03 -10.30 -24.95
CA ASP A 190 -6.57 -11.59 -25.48
C ASP A 190 -5.04 -11.73 -25.45
N GLY A 191 -4.32 -10.67 -25.78
CA GLY A 191 -2.85 -10.64 -25.78
C GLY A 191 -2.29 -10.80 -24.38
N ALA A 192 -2.84 -10.03 -23.41
CA ALA A 192 -2.43 -10.05 -22.03
C ALA A 192 -2.70 -11.42 -21.35
N ILE A 193 -3.89 -11.99 -21.57
CA ILE A 193 -4.26 -13.31 -21.04
C ILE A 193 -3.33 -14.41 -21.60
N ARG A 194 -3.12 -14.43 -22.93
CA ARG A 194 -2.25 -15.44 -23.57
C ARG A 194 -0.81 -15.34 -23.10
N GLN A 195 -0.32 -14.12 -22.82
CA GLN A 195 1.03 -13.95 -22.31
C GLN A 195 1.18 -14.48 -20.88
N LEU A 196 0.22 -14.22 -20.01
CA LEU A 196 0.21 -14.79 -18.63
C LEU A 196 0.17 -16.32 -18.67
N ILE A 197 -0.65 -16.91 -19.55
CA ILE A 197 -0.75 -18.37 -19.70
C ILE A 197 0.60 -18.96 -20.18
N ASP A 198 1.26 -18.32 -21.17
CA ASP A 198 2.54 -18.81 -21.73
C ASP A 198 3.65 -18.81 -20.66
N ILE A 199 3.76 -17.77 -19.83
CA ILE A 199 4.72 -17.73 -18.72
C ILE A 199 4.43 -18.85 -17.71
N LYS A 200 3.17 -19.04 -17.32
CA LYS A 200 2.77 -20.08 -16.36
C LYS A 200 3.02 -21.50 -16.86
N GLN A 201 2.77 -21.76 -18.12
CA GLN A 201 3.03 -23.08 -18.73
C GLN A 201 4.52 -23.46 -18.73
N ARG A 202 5.42 -22.47 -18.69
CA ARG A 202 6.88 -22.65 -18.67
C ARG A 202 7.50 -22.50 -17.28
N ALA A 203 6.67 -22.37 -16.24
CA ALA A 203 7.12 -22.12 -14.87
C ALA A 203 8.23 -23.09 -14.41
N ALA A 204 8.03 -24.40 -14.64
CA ALA A 204 9.00 -25.42 -14.21
C ALA A 204 10.36 -25.26 -14.90
N ASP A 205 10.36 -24.95 -16.19
CA ASP A 205 11.59 -24.74 -16.97
C ASP A 205 12.36 -23.51 -16.49
N TYR A 206 11.63 -22.42 -16.20
CA TYR A 206 12.23 -21.16 -15.75
C TYR A 206 12.77 -21.24 -14.31
N MET A 207 12.01 -21.84 -13.40
CA MET A 207 12.39 -21.95 -11.98
C MET A 207 13.56 -22.92 -11.72
N ASN A 208 13.83 -23.87 -12.64
CA ASN A 208 14.87 -24.88 -12.44
C ASN A 208 16.26 -24.46 -12.92
N ARG A 209 16.44 -23.26 -13.49
CA ARG A 209 17.72 -22.83 -14.09
C ARG A 209 18.80 -22.52 -13.07
N ASP A 210 18.51 -21.64 -12.06
CA ASP A 210 19.48 -21.12 -11.09
C ASP A 210 18.99 -21.17 -9.64
N GLY A 211 18.14 -22.11 -9.31
CA GLY A 211 17.69 -22.32 -7.92
C GLY A 211 16.88 -21.14 -7.35
N PHE A 212 17.37 -20.52 -6.26
CA PHE A 212 16.67 -19.45 -5.54
C PHE A 212 16.48 -18.20 -6.39
N VAL A 213 17.53 -17.73 -7.08
CA VAL A 213 17.47 -16.50 -7.92
C VAL A 213 16.49 -16.69 -9.07
N ALA A 214 16.51 -17.84 -9.75
CA ALA A 214 15.60 -18.13 -10.83
C ALA A 214 14.12 -18.13 -10.40
N ARG A 215 13.83 -18.62 -9.18
CA ARG A 215 12.45 -18.60 -8.65
C ARG A 215 11.97 -17.20 -8.37
N ASP A 216 12.82 -16.34 -7.84
CA ASP A 216 12.47 -14.94 -7.53
C ASP A 216 12.27 -14.12 -8.82
N GLU A 217 13.17 -14.29 -9.80
CA GLU A 217 13.06 -13.66 -11.13
C GLU A 217 11.82 -14.17 -11.90
N TYR A 218 11.50 -15.46 -11.80
CA TYR A 218 10.27 -16.00 -12.37
C TYR A 218 9.03 -15.41 -11.70
N PHE A 219 9.00 -15.36 -10.36
CA PHE A 219 7.91 -14.74 -9.60
C PHE A 219 7.70 -13.29 -10.03
N PHE A 220 8.78 -12.53 -10.17
CA PHE A 220 8.73 -11.16 -10.68
C PHE A 220 8.08 -11.08 -12.06
N ALA A 221 8.51 -11.91 -13.00
CA ALA A 221 7.97 -11.91 -14.36
C ALA A 221 6.50 -12.36 -14.42
N GLU A 222 6.12 -13.38 -13.64
CA GLU A 222 4.74 -13.85 -13.54
C GLU A 222 3.81 -12.78 -12.96
N GLN A 223 4.25 -12.10 -11.88
CA GLN A 223 3.43 -11.03 -11.27
C GLN A 223 3.27 -9.84 -12.23
N ASN A 224 4.33 -9.45 -12.95
CA ASN A 224 4.21 -8.40 -13.98
C ASN A 224 3.26 -8.81 -15.11
N ALA A 225 3.30 -10.05 -15.60
CA ALA A 225 2.35 -10.52 -16.60
C ALA A 225 0.89 -10.55 -16.08
N ARG A 226 0.68 -10.90 -14.81
CA ARG A 226 -0.63 -10.79 -14.13
C ARG A 226 -1.07 -9.36 -14.02
N LEU A 227 -0.17 -8.46 -13.64
CA LEU A 227 -0.43 -7.04 -13.53
C LEU A 227 -0.87 -6.47 -14.88
N VAL A 228 -0.17 -6.79 -15.99
CA VAL A 228 -0.57 -6.34 -17.34
C VAL A 228 -2.00 -6.76 -17.66
N LYS A 229 -2.38 -8.01 -17.35
CA LYS A 229 -3.75 -8.51 -17.55
C LYS A 229 -4.77 -7.73 -16.71
N ASN A 230 -4.49 -7.53 -15.43
CA ASN A 230 -5.42 -6.87 -14.51
C ASN A 230 -5.48 -5.34 -14.74
N ALA A 231 -4.36 -4.71 -15.11
CA ALA A 231 -4.31 -3.30 -15.48
C ALA A 231 -5.08 -3.03 -16.79
N GLU A 232 -4.98 -3.93 -17.78
CA GLU A 232 -5.80 -3.82 -18.98
C GLU A 232 -7.29 -3.75 -18.64
N GLU A 233 -7.76 -4.70 -17.82
CA GLU A 233 -9.15 -4.76 -17.37
C GLU A 233 -9.53 -3.52 -16.56
N TYR A 234 -8.67 -3.08 -15.63
CA TYR A 234 -8.86 -1.90 -14.81
C TYR A 234 -9.05 -0.64 -15.66
N TYR A 235 -8.13 -0.35 -16.59
CA TYR A 235 -8.21 0.84 -17.43
C TYR A 235 -9.43 0.81 -18.36
N ARG A 236 -9.81 -0.35 -18.85
CA ARG A 236 -11.01 -0.53 -19.66
C ARG A 236 -12.30 -0.31 -18.84
N GLU A 237 -12.34 -0.72 -17.56
CA GLU A 237 -13.51 -0.57 -16.69
C GLU A 237 -13.61 0.80 -15.99
N MET A 238 -12.50 1.54 -15.84
CA MET A 238 -12.50 2.82 -15.09
C MET A 238 -13.46 3.88 -15.65
N PHE A 239 -13.73 3.84 -16.96
CA PHE A 239 -14.68 4.74 -17.62
C PHE A 239 -16.11 4.23 -17.58
N ARG A 240 -16.37 3.01 -17.11
CA ARG A 240 -17.68 2.40 -16.95
C ARG A 240 -18.26 2.56 -15.55
N GLY A 241 -17.43 2.66 -14.53
CA GLY A 241 -17.87 2.90 -13.16
C GLY A 241 -16.80 2.76 -12.10
N ARG A 242 -16.88 3.63 -11.08
CA ARG A 242 -15.92 3.68 -9.97
C ARG A 242 -15.86 2.37 -9.18
N VAL A 243 -17.01 1.76 -8.87
CA VAL A 243 -17.07 0.51 -8.07
C VAL A 243 -16.32 -0.61 -8.76
N SER A 244 -16.50 -0.76 -10.09
CA SER A 244 -15.82 -1.80 -10.87
C SER A 244 -14.30 -1.65 -10.83
N SER A 245 -13.78 -0.45 -11.09
CA SER A 245 -12.34 -0.18 -11.09
C SER A 245 -11.72 -0.31 -9.68
N TRP A 246 -12.42 0.18 -8.64
CA TRP A 246 -11.99 -0.01 -7.26
C TRP A 246 -11.85 -1.50 -6.91
N ASN A 247 -12.89 -2.27 -7.18
CA ASN A 247 -12.92 -3.71 -6.89
C ASN A 247 -11.84 -4.49 -7.63
N LEU A 248 -11.56 -4.14 -8.89
CA LEU A 248 -10.47 -4.75 -9.66
C LEU A 248 -9.09 -4.46 -9.07
N ARG A 249 -8.85 -3.20 -8.63
CA ARG A 249 -7.59 -2.82 -7.98
C ARG A 249 -7.37 -3.57 -6.68
N ASP A 250 -8.36 -3.57 -5.80
CA ASP A 250 -8.25 -4.22 -4.50
C ASP A 250 -8.18 -5.75 -4.62
N ALA A 251 -8.90 -6.36 -5.57
CA ALA A 251 -8.78 -7.78 -5.87
C ALA A 251 -7.35 -8.12 -6.36
N HIS A 252 -6.77 -7.31 -7.25
CA HIS A 252 -5.38 -7.48 -7.70
C HIS A 252 -4.39 -7.42 -6.54
N MET A 253 -4.52 -6.41 -5.67
CA MET A 253 -3.66 -6.27 -4.49
C MET A 253 -3.77 -7.48 -3.55
N ALA A 254 -4.99 -7.93 -3.25
CA ALA A 254 -5.22 -9.11 -2.40
C ALA A 254 -4.68 -10.41 -3.01
N GLU A 255 -4.83 -10.59 -4.33
CA GLU A 255 -4.25 -11.72 -5.06
C GLU A 255 -2.72 -11.68 -5.04
N THR A 256 -2.11 -10.51 -5.16
CA THR A 256 -0.66 -10.33 -5.11
C THR A 256 -0.12 -10.66 -3.72
N VAL A 257 -0.79 -10.21 -2.65
CA VAL A 257 -0.45 -10.59 -1.26
C VAL A 257 -0.50 -12.12 -1.08
N ALA A 258 -1.55 -12.76 -1.59
CA ALA A 258 -1.70 -14.21 -1.51
C ALA A 258 -0.62 -14.96 -2.32
N ALA A 259 -0.31 -14.47 -3.52
CA ALA A 259 0.75 -15.04 -4.37
C ALA A 259 2.12 -14.89 -3.72
N LEU A 260 2.38 -13.76 -3.05
CA LEU A 260 3.62 -13.55 -2.30
C LEU A 260 3.77 -14.54 -1.14
N GLY A 261 2.70 -14.78 -0.36
CA GLY A 261 2.70 -15.80 0.69
C GLY A 261 3.03 -17.20 0.15
N ALA A 262 2.42 -17.59 -0.98
CA ALA A 262 2.71 -18.86 -1.65
C ALA A 262 4.14 -18.93 -2.20
N HIS A 263 4.67 -17.82 -2.75
CA HIS A 263 6.04 -17.72 -3.22
C HIS A 263 7.05 -17.96 -2.08
N LEU A 264 6.84 -17.35 -0.92
CA LEU A 264 7.68 -17.56 0.27
C LEU A 264 7.67 -19.04 0.70
N GLU A 265 6.52 -19.72 0.67
CA GLU A 265 6.43 -21.16 0.95
C GLU A 265 7.28 -21.98 -0.03
N THR A 266 7.27 -21.66 -1.32
CA THR A 266 8.10 -22.37 -2.32
C THR A 266 9.60 -22.15 -2.09
N GLN A 267 9.97 -21.04 -1.47
CA GLN A 267 11.35 -20.72 -1.08
C GLN A 267 11.73 -21.28 0.30
N GLN A 268 10.85 -22.01 0.95
CA GLN A 268 11.03 -22.52 2.32
C GLN A 268 11.26 -21.40 3.36
N MET A 269 10.70 -20.22 3.10
CA MET A 269 10.65 -19.11 4.03
C MET A 269 9.33 -19.12 4.81
N PRO A 270 9.29 -18.57 6.02
CA PRO A 270 8.03 -18.35 6.71
C PRO A 270 7.08 -17.52 5.82
N PRO A 271 5.87 -18.00 5.51
CA PRO A 271 4.94 -17.27 4.64
C PRO A 271 4.21 -16.16 5.42
N LYS A 272 4.98 -15.25 6.00
CA LYS A 272 4.54 -14.15 6.82
C LYS A 272 4.81 -12.82 6.11
N VAL A 273 3.77 -12.06 5.86
CA VAL A 273 3.79 -10.82 5.07
C VAL A 273 3.21 -9.67 5.88
N VAL A 274 3.96 -8.57 5.99
CA VAL A 274 3.42 -7.28 6.44
C VAL A 274 2.92 -6.52 5.20
N VAL A 275 1.71 -5.98 5.28
CA VAL A 275 1.12 -5.18 4.19
C VAL A 275 1.00 -3.73 4.65
N TRP A 276 1.49 -2.78 3.85
CA TRP A 276 1.35 -1.35 4.05
C TRP A 276 0.44 -0.77 2.98
N ALA A 277 -0.73 -0.31 3.37
CA ALA A 277 -1.64 0.41 2.49
C ALA A 277 -2.53 1.35 3.30
N HIS A 278 -3.28 2.21 2.62
CA HIS A 278 -4.21 3.11 3.25
C HIS A 278 -5.30 2.37 4.07
N ASN A 279 -5.83 2.99 5.12
CA ASN A 279 -6.91 2.43 5.94
C ASN A 279 -8.11 1.94 5.10
N SER A 280 -8.46 2.68 4.04
CA SER A 280 -9.56 2.31 3.14
C SER A 280 -9.32 1.01 2.37
N HIS A 281 -8.07 0.60 2.20
CA HIS A 281 -7.71 -0.66 1.57
C HIS A 281 -7.57 -1.80 2.58
N ILE A 282 -7.04 -1.54 3.79
CA ILE A 282 -6.72 -2.62 4.74
C ILE A 282 -7.76 -2.83 5.83
N GLY A 283 -8.62 -1.88 6.10
CA GLY A 283 -9.79 -2.09 6.97
C GLY A 283 -10.80 -3.03 6.29
N ASP A 284 -11.61 -3.75 7.06
CA ASP A 284 -12.63 -4.62 6.50
C ASP A 284 -13.77 -3.80 5.90
N ALA A 285 -13.93 -3.80 4.59
CA ALA A 285 -14.95 -3.00 3.89
C ALA A 285 -16.38 -3.32 4.34
N ARG A 286 -16.65 -4.55 4.80
CA ARG A 286 -17.97 -4.96 5.32
C ARG A 286 -18.41 -4.17 6.56
N ALA A 287 -17.47 -3.56 7.26
CA ALA A 287 -17.71 -2.70 8.42
C ALA A 287 -17.96 -1.24 8.04
N THR A 288 -18.03 -0.91 6.76
CA THR A 288 -18.11 0.46 6.24
C THR A 288 -19.27 0.62 5.26
N ASP A 289 -19.62 1.87 4.93
CA ASP A 289 -20.63 2.17 3.90
C ASP A 289 -20.14 1.89 2.46
N MET A 290 -18.87 1.56 2.26
CA MET A 290 -18.35 1.06 0.98
C MET A 290 -19.04 -0.25 0.57
N ALA A 291 -19.29 -1.17 1.52
CA ALA A 291 -19.98 -2.42 1.24
C ALA A 291 -21.43 -2.22 0.76
N GLU A 292 -22.11 -1.16 1.25
CA GLU A 292 -23.46 -0.80 0.80
C GLU A 292 -23.47 -0.38 -0.68
N GLN A 293 -22.34 0.13 -1.18
CA GLN A 293 -22.13 0.51 -2.57
C GLN A 293 -21.65 -0.66 -3.45
N GLY A 294 -21.41 -1.85 -2.87
CA GLY A 294 -20.87 -3.01 -3.56
C GLY A 294 -19.35 -2.99 -3.72
N GLU A 295 -18.66 -2.13 -2.98
CA GLU A 295 -17.19 -2.08 -2.93
C GLU A 295 -16.66 -3.08 -1.88
N TRP A 296 -15.57 -3.77 -2.22
CA TRP A 296 -14.73 -4.55 -1.32
C TRP A 296 -13.31 -4.01 -1.30
N ASN A 297 -12.49 -4.50 -0.40
CA ASN A 297 -11.09 -4.08 -0.33
C ASN A 297 -10.14 -5.21 0.07
N VAL A 298 -8.85 -4.93 0.07
CA VAL A 298 -7.78 -5.88 0.42
C VAL A 298 -8.01 -6.49 1.80
N GLY A 299 -8.35 -5.67 2.81
CA GLY A 299 -8.56 -6.12 4.19
C GLY A 299 -9.68 -7.15 4.31
N GLN A 300 -10.81 -6.92 3.64
CA GLN A 300 -11.89 -7.88 3.55
C GLN A 300 -11.44 -9.18 2.86
N LEU A 301 -10.86 -9.07 1.65
CA LEU A 301 -10.51 -10.22 0.82
C LEU A 301 -9.43 -11.10 1.47
N VAL A 302 -8.45 -10.50 2.13
CA VAL A 302 -7.39 -11.23 2.87
C VAL A 302 -7.98 -11.91 4.10
N ARG A 303 -8.87 -11.23 4.87
CA ARG A 303 -9.59 -11.85 5.99
C ARG A 303 -10.46 -13.01 5.56
N GLU A 304 -11.22 -12.89 4.48
CA GLU A 304 -12.06 -13.98 3.94
C GLU A 304 -11.23 -15.20 3.57
N ARG A 305 -10.06 -14.97 2.96
CA ARG A 305 -9.18 -16.04 2.49
C ARG A 305 -8.38 -16.71 3.60
N PHE A 306 -7.84 -15.93 4.56
CA PHE A 306 -6.88 -16.40 5.56
C PHE A 306 -7.41 -16.38 7.00
N ARG A 307 -8.60 -15.82 7.23
CA ARG A 307 -9.33 -15.83 8.51
C ARG A 307 -8.44 -15.41 9.70
N ASP A 308 -8.33 -16.27 10.71
CA ASP A 308 -7.58 -16.02 11.96
C ASP A 308 -6.08 -15.81 11.76
N SER A 309 -5.56 -16.06 10.55
CA SER A 309 -4.17 -15.76 10.19
C SER A 309 -3.96 -14.33 9.74
N THR A 310 -4.98 -13.44 9.86
CA THR A 310 -4.94 -12.04 9.43
C THR A 310 -5.19 -11.10 10.61
N VAL A 311 -4.39 -10.05 10.71
CA VAL A 311 -4.57 -8.95 11.67
C VAL A 311 -4.53 -7.62 10.93
N ASN A 312 -5.54 -6.77 11.16
CA ASN A 312 -5.63 -5.44 10.56
C ASN A 312 -5.46 -4.38 11.64
N ILE A 313 -4.46 -3.51 11.49
CA ILE A 313 -4.16 -2.40 12.42
C ILE A 313 -4.36 -1.09 11.67
N GLY A 314 -5.33 -0.29 12.09
CA GLY A 314 -5.61 1.02 11.54
C GLY A 314 -4.87 2.15 12.26
N PHE A 315 -4.83 3.32 11.62
CA PHE A 315 -4.27 4.55 12.21
C PHE A 315 -5.28 5.69 12.13
N THR A 316 -5.22 6.60 13.10
CA THR A 316 -6.06 7.81 13.13
C THR A 316 -5.26 9.00 13.65
N THR A 317 -5.70 10.22 13.25
CA THR A 317 -5.17 11.48 13.80
C THR A 317 -6.30 12.50 13.97
N TYR A 318 -6.22 13.33 15.01
CA TYR A 318 -7.23 14.37 15.24
C TYR A 318 -6.97 15.63 14.44
N SER A 319 -5.72 16.11 14.42
CA SER A 319 -5.32 17.33 13.70
C SER A 319 -3.82 17.30 13.39
N GLY A 320 -3.28 18.37 12.81
CA GLY A 320 -1.83 18.51 12.56
C GLY A 320 -1.54 18.96 11.14
N THR A 321 -0.53 18.35 10.52
CA THR A 321 -0.14 18.61 9.13
C THR A 321 0.03 17.32 8.35
N VAL A 322 -0.09 17.41 7.02
CA VAL A 322 0.06 16.30 6.08
C VAL A 322 0.71 16.80 4.79
N THR A 323 1.54 15.97 4.17
CA THR A 323 1.95 16.16 2.78
C THR A 323 0.86 15.63 1.86
N ALA A 324 0.26 16.50 1.05
CA ALA A 324 -0.79 16.17 0.09
C ALA A 324 -0.81 17.20 -1.04
N THR A 325 -1.63 16.97 -2.06
CA THR A 325 -1.86 17.92 -3.16
C THR A 325 -3.27 18.48 -3.13
N SER A 326 -3.53 19.52 -3.90
CA SER A 326 -4.88 20.08 -4.05
C SER A 326 -5.65 19.42 -5.20
N ASP A 327 -4.94 18.93 -6.21
CA ASP A 327 -5.48 18.18 -7.34
C ASP A 327 -4.47 17.14 -7.85
N TRP A 328 -4.88 16.33 -8.84
CA TRP A 328 -4.03 15.31 -9.47
C TRP A 328 -2.84 15.95 -10.19
N ASP A 329 -1.68 15.29 -10.12
CA ASP A 329 -0.41 15.71 -10.74
C ASP A 329 0.12 17.07 -10.28
N GLU A 330 -0.45 17.65 -9.21
CA GLU A 330 0.09 18.86 -8.61
C GLU A 330 1.32 18.56 -7.72
N PRO A 331 2.19 19.56 -7.51
CA PRO A 331 3.30 19.43 -6.56
C PRO A 331 2.81 19.17 -5.13
N ALA A 332 3.60 18.41 -4.37
CA ALA A 332 3.38 18.19 -2.95
C ALA A 332 3.34 19.51 -2.17
N GLN A 333 2.42 19.61 -1.23
CA GLN A 333 2.22 20.77 -0.36
C GLN A 333 2.18 20.31 1.10
N LEU A 334 2.72 21.13 2.00
CA LEU A 334 2.48 21.01 3.43
C LEU A 334 1.08 21.52 3.73
N LYS A 335 0.15 20.67 4.10
CA LYS A 335 -1.24 21.05 4.35
C LYS A 335 -1.63 20.88 5.80
N ARG A 336 -2.42 21.83 6.33
CA ARG A 336 -2.95 21.74 7.67
C ARG A 336 -4.17 20.81 7.71
N VAL A 337 -4.12 19.77 8.55
CA VAL A 337 -5.26 18.89 8.82
C VAL A 337 -6.14 19.56 9.87
N ARG A 338 -7.41 19.78 9.53
CA ARG A 338 -8.40 20.38 10.42
C ARG A 338 -8.65 19.48 11.65
N PRO A 339 -9.05 20.04 12.80
CA PRO A 339 -9.62 19.24 13.88
C PRO A 339 -10.75 18.34 13.35
N ALA A 340 -10.75 17.08 13.77
CA ALA A 340 -11.71 16.10 13.30
C ALA A 340 -13.16 16.54 13.62
N LEU A 341 -14.10 16.05 12.80
CA LEU A 341 -15.52 16.36 12.96
C LEU A 341 -16.06 15.84 14.32
N ASP A 342 -16.88 16.66 14.97
CA ASP A 342 -17.52 16.28 16.24
C ASP A 342 -18.30 14.96 16.11
N GLY A 343 -18.06 14.04 17.02
CA GLY A 343 -18.64 12.70 17.03
C GLY A 343 -18.04 11.71 16.04
N SER A 344 -16.99 12.07 15.28
CA SER A 344 -16.20 11.13 14.48
C SER A 344 -15.38 10.18 15.35
N ILE A 345 -14.78 9.17 14.74
CA ILE A 345 -13.87 8.24 15.43
C ILE A 345 -12.69 9.00 16.04
N GLU A 346 -12.06 9.88 15.27
CA GLU A 346 -10.92 10.68 15.69
C GLU A 346 -11.25 11.61 16.87
N ASP A 347 -12.43 12.25 16.85
CA ASP A 347 -12.89 13.11 17.96
C ASP A 347 -13.11 12.32 19.25
N ILE A 348 -13.67 11.10 19.14
CA ILE A 348 -13.86 10.25 20.34
C ILE A 348 -12.53 9.78 20.91
N LEU A 349 -11.56 9.48 20.06
CA LEU A 349 -10.22 9.09 20.47
C LEU A 349 -9.47 10.29 21.09
N HIS A 350 -9.58 11.48 20.52
CA HIS A 350 -9.06 12.74 21.06
C HIS A 350 -9.56 13.02 22.48
N ARG A 351 -10.83 12.77 22.77
CA ARG A 351 -11.42 12.96 24.11
C ARG A 351 -10.84 12.06 25.20
N THR A 352 -9.94 11.14 24.86
CA THR A 352 -9.16 10.37 25.84
C THR A 352 -8.12 11.23 26.56
N THR A 353 -7.73 12.34 25.97
CA THR A 353 -6.64 13.25 26.42
C THR A 353 -5.25 12.60 26.40
N LEU A 354 -5.10 11.45 25.75
CA LEU A 354 -3.81 10.80 25.52
C LEU A 354 -3.28 11.25 24.15
N PRO A 355 -2.06 11.81 24.08
CA PRO A 355 -1.55 12.37 22.82
C PRO A 355 -1.26 11.30 21.75
N ARG A 356 -1.00 10.07 22.19
CA ARG A 356 -0.76 8.91 21.31
C ARG A 356 -0.94 7.62 22.09
N PHE A 357 -1.58 6.65 21.49
CA PHE A 357 -1.83 5.36 22.12
C PHE A 357 -2.17 4.27 21.11
N PHE A 358 -2.00 3.03 21.55
CA PHE A 358 -2.57 1.84 20.92
C PHE A 358 -3.82 1.39 21.70
N LEU A 359 -4.83 0.92 20.98
CA LEU A 359 -6.06 0.36 21.53
C LEU A 359 -6.38 -0.98 20.85
N ASP A 360 -6.44 -2.05 21.64
CA ASP A 360 -6.89 -3.37 21.19
C ASP A 360 -8.42 -3.36 21.08
N LEU A 361 -8.91 -3.49 19.85
CA LEU A 361 -10.34 -3.46 19.52
C LEU A 361 -11.03 -4.83 19.69
N ARG A 362 -10.27 -5.90 19.92
CA ARG A 362 -10.81 -7.25 20.20
C ARG A 362 -11.31 -7.41 21.63
N LYS A 363 -10.99 -6.49 22.54
CA LYS A 363 -11.49 -6.50 23.92
C LYS A 363 -12.99 -6.21 23.93
N ASP A 364 -13.79 -7.10 24.52
CA ASP A 364 -15.26 -7.04 24.50
C ASP A 364 -15.84 -5.69 24.95
N ASP A 365 -15.28 -5.11 26.00
CA ASP A 365 -15.73 -3.83 26.56
C ASP A 365 -15.38 -2.65 25.64
N VAL A 366 -14.23 -2.69 24.96
CA VAL A 366 -13.80 -1.71 23.96
C VAL A 366 -14.66 -1.83 22.71
N ALA A 367 -14.83 -3.06 22.21
CA ALA A 367 -15.65 -3.34 21.03
C ALA A 367 -17.09 -2.85 21.24
N ALA A 368 -17.70 -3.15 22.39
CA ALA A 368 -19.04 -2.70 22.73
C ALA A 368 -19.15 -1.17 22.82
N ALA A 369 -18.14 -0.48 23.36
CA ALA A 369 -18.14 0.99 23.46
C ALA A 369 -18.02 1.70 22.10
N LEU A 370 -17.39 1.06 21.11
CA LEU A 370 -17.15 1.58 19.76
C LEU A 370 -18.01 0.92 18.67
N ALA A 371 -18.96 0.05 19.03
CA ALA A 371 -19.81 -0.70 18.10
C ALA A 371 -20.75 0.18 17.25
N ARG A 372 -20.98 1.44 17.65
CA ARG A 372 -21.86 2.34 16.88
C ARG A 372 -21.13 2.88 15.65
N PRO A 373 -21.73 2.77 14.44
CA PRO A 373 -21.17 3.38 13.24
C PRO A 373 -20.94 4.89 13.39
N ARG A 374 -19.76 5.35 12.96
CA ARG A 374 -19.34 6.76 13.04
C ARG A 374 -18.61 7.16 11.77
N LEU A 375 -18.45 8.48 11.59
CA LEU A 375 -17.56 9.00 10.57
C LEU A 375 -16.12 8.69 10.92
N GLU A 376 -15.35 8.22 9.95
CA GLU A 376 -13.90 7.99 9.99
C GLU A 376 -13.25 8.81 8.89
N ARG A 377 -12.15 9.49 9.20
CA ARG A 377 -11.43 10.31 8.24
C ARG A 377 -10.43 9.50 7.43
N ALA A 378 -10.44 9.71 6.11
CA ALA A 378 -9.50 9.13 5.17
C ALA A 378 -8.98 10.22 4.22
N ILE A 379 -7.69 10.54 4.31
CA ILE A 379 -7.00 11.49 3.44
C ILE A 379 -6.11 10.70 2.48
N GLY A 380 -6.48 10.69 1.19
CA GLY A 380 -5.66 10.10 0.14
C GLY A 380 -4.47 10.99 -0.25
N VAL A 381 -4.11 10.99 -1.52
CA VAL A 381 -3.06 11.85 -2.09
C VAL A 381 -3.48 13.30 -2.23
N ILE A 382 -4.79 13.55 -2.30
CA ILE A 382 -5.39 14.88 -2.38
C ILE A 382 -6.05 15.20 -1.04
N TYR A 383 -5.82 16.42 -0.52
CA TYR A 383 -6.52 16.91 0.64
C TYR A 383 -7.15 18.30 0.36
N ARG A 384 -8.47 18.37 0.51
CA ARG A 384 -9.29 19.57 0.30
C ARG A 384 -10.05 19.91 1.59
N PRO A 385 -9.49 20.75 2.47
CA PRO A 385 -10.10 21.10 3.76
C PRO A 385 -11.53 21.67 3.64
N ASP A 386 -11.83 22.41 2.57
CA ASP A 386 -13.13 23.06 2.40
C ASP A 386 -14.28 22.08 2.11
N THR A 387 -13.97 20.92 1.55
CA THR A 387 -14.94 19.85 1.26
C THR A 387 -14.70 18.61 2.12
N GLU A 388 -13.90 18.71 3.17
CA GLU A 388 -13.40 17.57 3.97
C GLU A 388 -14.51 16.60 4.37
N ARG A 389 -15.64 17.11 4.87
CA ARG A 389 -16.74 16.24 5.30
C ARG A 389 -17.31 15.36 4.18
N GLN A 390 -17.37 15.84 2.96
CA GLN A 390 -17.94 15.15 1.81
C GLN A 390 -16.92 14.28 1.10
N SER A 391 -15.65 14.69 1.10
CA SER A 391 -14.60 14.07 0.29
C SER A 391 -13.64 13.18 1.09
N HIS A 392 -13.58 13.33 2.44
CA HIS A 392 -12.58 12.68 3.28
C HIS A 392 -13.17 11.95 4.49
N TYR A 393 -14.48 11.73 4.55
CA TYR A 393 -15.14 10.96 5.60
C TYR A 393 -16.08 9.91 5.02
N PHE A 394 -16.05 8.73 5.61
CA PHE A 394 -16.98 7.64 5.35
C PHE A 394 -17.49 7.07 6.70
N ARG A 395 -18.54 6.25 6.67
CA ARG A 395 -19.05 5.63 7.91
C ARG A 395 -18.40 4.28 8.12
N ALA A 396 -17.95 4.02 9.35
CA ALA A 396 -17.36 2.76 9.74
C ALA A 396 -17.78 2.32 11.15
N THR A 397 -17.78 1.01 11.36
CA THR A 397 -17.88 0.37 12.68
C THR A 397 -16.48 -0.11 13.07
N LEU A 398 -15.74 0.73 13.78
CA LEU A 398 -14.30 0.58 14.03
C LEU A 398 -13.87 -0.81 14.51
N PRO A 399 -14.52 -1.48 15.52
CA PRO A 399 -14.08 -2.80 15.99
C PRO A 399 -14.35 -3.95 14.99
N SER A 400 -15.21 -3.72 13.99
CA SER A 400 -15.43 -4.68 12.91
C SER A 400 -14.47 -4.48 11.76
N GLN A 401 -13.95 -3.26 11.60
CA GLN A 401 -13.04 -2.85 10.54
C GLN A 401 -11.59 -3.27 10.85
N PHE A 402 -11.13 -3.02 12.08
CA PHE A 402 -9.76 -3.29 12.53
C PHE A 402 -9.74 -4.16 13.80
N ASP A 403 -8.61 -4.84 14.01
CA ASP A 403 -8.31 -5.59 15.24
C ASP A 403 -7.67 -4.70 16.31
N GLY A 404 -6.92 -3.69 15.87
CA GLY A 404 -6.32 -2.66 16.71
C GLY A 404 -6.23 -1.33 16.00
N ILE A 405 -6.18 -0.26 16.78
CA ILE A 405 -6.03 1.11 16.26
C ILE A 405 -4.89 1.83 16.98
N VAL A 406 -4.10 2.57 16.22
CA VAL A 406 -3.06 3.48 16.72
C VAL A 406 -3.54 4.90 16.47
N HIS A 407 -3.58 5.70 17.54
CA HIS A 407 -3.98 7.11 17.47
C HIS A 407 -2.81 8.03 17.79
N PHE A 408 -2.62 9.03 16.92
CA PHE A 408 -1.77 10.19 17.15
C PHE A 408 -2.65 11.43 17.14
N ASP A 409 -2.74 12.12 18.26
CA ASP A 409 -3.63 13.27 18.40
C ASP A 409 -3.24 14.41 17.46
N GLU A 410 -1.95 14.63 17.29
CA GLU A 410 -1.37 15.60 16.39
C GLU A 410 -0.38 14.92 15.43
N SER A 411 -0.57 15.13 14.13
CA SER A 411 0.27 14.60 13.06
C SER A 411 1.20 15.66 12.47
N SER A 412 2.32 15.21 11.92
CA SER A 412 3.22 16.02 11.10
C SER A 412 3.35 15.44 9.68
N ALA A 413 3.58 16.35 8.74
CA ALA A 413 3.73 15.99 7.33
C ALA A 413 5.01 15.17 7.10
N VAL A 414 4.93 14.13 6.26
CA VAL A 414 6.10 13.40 5.80
C VAL A 414 6.99 14.32 4.95
N GLU A 415 8.30 14.17 5.07
CA GLU A 415 9.29 14.98 4.33
C GLU A 415 9.61 14.34 2.97
N PRO A 416 9.18 14.94 1.83
CA PRO A 416 9.53 14.45 0.50
C PRO A 416 11.03 14.56 0.23
N LEU A 417 11.61 13.60 -0.51
CA LEU A 417 12.99 13.70 -1.02
C LEU A 417 13.09 14.77 -2.12
N ASP A 418 12.08 14.83 -2.98
CA ASP A 418 11.99 15.80 -4.07
C ASP A 418 11.22 17.03 -3.57
N ARG A 419 11.89 17.87 -2.79
CA ARG A 419 11.29 19.08 -2.25
C ARG A 419 11.06 20.10 -3.36
N VAL A 420 9.82 20.54 -3.49
CA VAL A 420 9.42 21.67 -4.33
C VAL A 420 9.16 22.91 -3.45
N ALA A 421 9.28 24.10 -4.03
CA ALA A 421 9.11 25.36 -3.28
C ALA A 421 7.74 25.43 -2.58
N SER A 422 6.69 24.86 -3.17
CA SER A 422 5.34 24.80 -2.60
C SER A 422 5.22 23.95 -1.33
N TRP A 423 6.15 23.01 -1.09
CA TRP A 423 6.15 22.24 0.15
C TRP A 423 6.76 23.02 1.33
N VAL A 424 7.63 24.00 1.05
CA VAL A 424 8.33 24.82 2.06
C VAL A 424 7.51 26.04 2.48
N HIS A 425 6.56 26.47 1.65
CA HIS A 425 5.82 27.73 1.79
C HIS A 425 4.35 27.56 2.12
N ASP A 426 3.96 26.64 3.00
CA ASP A 426 2.66 26.75 3.65
C ASP A 426 2.77 27.52 4.98
N ASP A 427 3.36 28.71 4.93
CA ASP A 427 2.98 29.77 5.83
C ASP A 427 1.57 30.20 5.40
N ALA A 428 0.55 29.61 6.01
CA ALA A 428 -0.78 30.13 5.93
C ALA A 428 -0.70 31.63 6.24
N PRO A 429 -1.27 32.52 5.40
CA PRO A 429 -1.23 33.94 5.70
C PRO A 429 -1.87 34.14 7.08
N GLU A 430 -1.07 34.57 8.03
CA GLU A 430 -1.46 34.80 9.42
C GLU A 430 -2.50 35.89 9.61
N THR A 431 -2.94 36.48 8.53
CA THR A 431 -3.92 37.56 8.60
C THR A 431 -5.03 37.34 7.61
N PHE A 432 -6.12 36.73 8.07
CA PHE A 432 -7.40 37.25 7.61
C PHE A 432 -7.45 38.70 8.03
N PRO A 433 -7.74 39.65 7.11
CA PRO A 433 -8.04 41.02 7.50
C PRO A 433 -9.21 40.94 8.46
N SER A 434 -8.96 41.27 9.72
CA SER A 434 -10.01 41.51 10.68
C SER A 434 -10.80 42.71 10.19
N GLY A 435 -12.00 42.47 9.68
CA GLY A 435 -12.97 43.47 9.36
C GLY A 435 -13.09 43.81 7.87
N VAL A 436 -13.93 43.12 7.17
CA VAL A 436 -15.11 43.70 6.47
C VAL A 436 -16.23 42.65 6.52
#